data_96f4b9ba4e49419f127fc15b81d3544a
#
_entry.id   96f4b9ba4e49419f127fc15b81d3544a
#
_cell.length_a   1.000
_cell.length_b   1.000
_cell.length_c   1.000
_cell.angle_alpha   90.00
_cell.angle_beta   90.00
_cell.angle_gamma   90.00
#
_symmetry.space_group_name_H-M   'P 1'
#
loop_
_entity.id
_entity.type
_entity.pdbx_description
1 polymer ?
#
loop_
_entity_poly.entity_id
_entity_poly.type
_entity_poly.pdbx_seq_one_letter_code
_entity_poly.pdbx_strand_id
1 'polypeptide(L)'
;MTEDGLFPIRFRDLRDRLERLDVVEVDPGEWAQGELGCRVLRIDRMGLGSPYVLVRAETEDSMVYPPVIKHVLRVLGIEIRQFLMA
;
A
#
# COMPACT_ATOMS: atom_id res chain seq x y z
N MET A 1 -17.60 8.53 8.60
CA MET A 1 -16.68 8.06 9.65
C MET A 1 -16.50 6.55 9.49
N THR A 2 -15.29 6.08 9.42
CA THR A 2 -15.03 4.65 9.28
C THR A 2 -14.83 4.04 10.66
N GLU A 3 -15.53 2.92 10.93
CA GLU A 3 -15.45 2.23 12.21
C GLU A 3 -14.07 1.62 12.46
N ASP A 4 -13.28 1.46 11.41
CA ASP A 4 -11.96 0.85 11.47
C ASP A 4 -10.83 1.84 11.81
N GLY A 5 -11.15 3.12 11.94
CA GLY A 5 -10.15 4.14 12.26
C GLY A 5 -9.32 4.62 11.09
N LEU A 6 -9.65 4.20 9.88
CA LEU A 6 -8.94 4.65 8.70
C LEU A 6 -9.49 5.99 8.23
N PHE A 7 -8.59 6.85 7.76
CA PHE A 7 -8.94 8.14 7.17
C PHE A 7 -7.96 8.45 6.04
N PRO A 8 -8.28 9.42 5.17
CA PRO A 8 -7.40 9.73 4.04
C PRO A 8 -6.02 10.13 4.53
N ILE A 9 -4.98 9.56 3.89
CA ILE A 9 -3.59 9.90 4.19
C ILE A 9 -2.84 10.07 2.88
N ARG A 10 -1.70 10.74 2.94
CA ARG A 10 -0.84 10.88 1.78
C ARG A 10 -0.15 9.56 1.47
N PHE A 11 0.19 9.36 0.20
CA PHE A 11 0.88 8.13 -0.20
C PHE A 11 2.17 7.93 0.59
N ARG A 12 2.94 8.98 0.82
CA ARG A 12 4.19 8.86 1.59
C ARG A 12 3.94 8.30 2.99
N ASP A 13 2.87 8.73 3.63
CA ASP A 13 2.54 8.26 4.97
C ASP A 13 2.07 6.80 4.95
N LEU A 14 1.31 6.43 3.92
CA LEU A 14 0.92 5.04 3.71
C LEU A 14 2.17 4.18 3.53
N ARG A 15 3.06 4.58 2.64
CA ARG A 15 4.31 3.85 2.37
C ARG A 15 5.16 3.72 3.63
N ASP A 16 5.34 4.81 4.37
CA ASP A 16 6.20 4.81 5.56
C ASP A 16 5.68 3.84 6.62
N ARG A 17 4.37 3.81 6.82
CA ARG A 17 3.77 2.84 7.75
C ARG A 17 3.95 1.41 7.27
N LEU A 18 3.73 1.18 5.98
CA LEU A 18 3.89 -0.16 5.41
C LEU A 18 5.34 -0.62 5.43
N GLU A 19 6.30 0.28 5.28
CA GLU A 19 7.71 -0.08 5.38
C GLU A 19 8.05 -0.62 6.77
N ARG A 20 7.41 -0.12 7.82
CA ARG A 20 7.58 -0.64 9.17
C ARG A 20 7.00 -2.05 9.32
N LEU A 21 6.19 -2.49 8.38
CA LEU A 21 5.59 -3.82 8.34
C LEU A 21 6.22 -4.70 7.24
N ASP A 22 7.43 -4.37 6.84
CA ASP A 22 8.22 -5.11 5.85
C ASP A 22 7.68 -5.03 4.41
N VAL A 23 6.86 -4.04 4.12
CA VAL A 23 6.40 -3.76 2.76
C VAL A 23 7.38 -2.80 2.11
N VAL A 24 7.70 -3.04 0.85
CA VAL A 24 8.59 -2.17 0.09
C VAL A 24 7.91 -1.69 -1.18
N GLU A 25 8.26 -0.48 -1.59
CA GLU A 25 7.88 0.02 -2.90
C GLU A 25 8.90 -0.48 -3.92
N VAL A 26 8.43 -1.09 -5.01
CA VAL A 26 9.29 -1.63 -6.04
C VAL A 26 9.01 -0.94 -7.37
N ASP A 27 9.99 -0.98 -8.27
CA ASP A 27 9.84 -0.44 -9.61
C ASP A 27 8.71 -1.19 -10.33
N PRO A 28 7.72 -0.49 -10.91
CA PRO A 28 6.62 -1.14 -11.63
C PRO A 28 7.06 -2.02 -12.80
N GLY A 29 8.23 -1.74 -13.41
CA GLY A 29 8.69 -2.54 -14.53
C GLY A 29 7.86 -2.35 -15.79
N GLU A 30 8.09 -3.22 -16.79
CA GLU A 30 7.43 -3.08 -18.09
C GLU A 30 5.92 -3.32 -18.05
N TRP A 31 5.48 -4.20 -17.18
CA TRP A 31 4.07 -4.59 -17.12
C TRP A 31 3.14 -3.50 -16.60
N ALA A 32 3.70 -2.48 -15.96
CA ALA A 32 2.90 -1.36 -15.46
C ALA A 32 3.23 -0.03 -16.14
N GLN A 33 4.06 -0.05 -17.18
CA GLN A 33 4.52 1.18 -17.84
C GLN A 33 3.40 2.01 -18.50
N GLY A 34 2.32 1.38 -18.87
CA GLY A 34 1.21 2.09 -19.48
C GLY A 34 0.33 2.85 -18.51
N GLU A 35 0.55 2.68 -17.21
CA GLU A 35 -0.29 3.27 -16.19
C GLU A 35 0.43 4.39 -15.44
N LEU A 36 0.16 5.61 -15.83
CA LEU A 36 0.76 6.78 -15.20
C LEU A 36 0.34 6.87 -13.73
N GLY A 37 1.32 7.13 -12.87
CA GLY A 37 1.06 7.32 -11.46
C GLY A 37 0.82 6.05 -10.66
N CYS A 38 1.01 4.88 -11.26
CA CYS A 38 0.90 3.63 -10.51
C CYS A 38 2.17 3.32 -9.76
N ARG A 39 2.01 2.95 -8.50
CA ARG A 39 3.12 2.52 -7.64
C ARG A 39 2.84 1.11 -7.15
N VAL A 40 3.89 0.31 -7.03
CA VAL A 40 3.80 -1.10 -6.64
C VAL A 40 4.36 -1.27 -5.24
N LEU A 41 3.54 -1.82 -4.36
CA LEU A 41 3.95 -2.17 -3.01
C LEU A 41 3.94 -3.70 -2.90
N ARG A 42 5.00 -4.25 -2.34
CA ARG A 42 5.17 -5.70 -2.23
C ARG A 42 5.64 -6.09 -0.85
N ILE A 43 5.16 -7.22 -0.37
CA ILE A 43 5.67 -7.83 0.85
C ILE A 43 6.16 -9.24 0.51
N ASP A 44 7.39 -9.56 0.95
CA ASP A 44 7.95 -10.89 0.74
C ASP A 44 7.62 -11.76 1.95
N ARG A 45 6.90 -12.85 1.71
CA ARG A 45 6.53 -13.80 2.75
C ARG A 45 7.22 -15.12 2.49
N MET A 46 8.07 -15.54 3.41
CA MET A 46 8.82 -16.80 3.26
C MET A 46 7.86 -17.96 3.08
N GLY A 47 8.03 -18.67 1.96
CA GLY A 47 7.24 -19.86 1.66
C GLY A 47 5.82 -19.60 1.17
N LEU A 48 5.36 -18.34 1.15
CA LEU A 48 3.99 -17.99 0.77
C LEU A 48 3.92 -17.07 -0.46
N GLY A 49 5.08 -16.83 -1.10
CA GLY A 49 5.13 -15.94 -2.25
C GLY A 49 5.32 -14.49 -1.85
N SER A 50 5.19 -13.61 -2.83
CA SER A 50 5.41 -12.18 -2.65
C SER A 50 4.20 -11.41 -3.19
N PRO A 51 3.12 -11.31 -2.41
CA PRO A 51 1.96 -10.56 -2.85
C PRO A 51 2.31 -9.09 -3.08
N TYR A 52 1.69 -8.52 -4.08
CA TYR A 52 1.91 -7.11 -4.42
C TYR A 52 0.57 -6.45 -4.73
N VAL A 53 0.55 -5.13 -4.68
CA VAL A 53 -0.64 -4.35 -4.98
C VAL A 53 -0.23 -3.08 -5.71
N LEU A 54 -1.08 -2.63 -6.63
CA LEU A 54 -0.89 -1.37 -7.34
C LEU A 54 -1.68 -0.28 -6.65
N VAL A 55 -1.03 0.85 -6.41
CA VAL A 55 -1.67 2.01 -5.82
C VAL A 55 -1.48 3.19 -6.77
N ARG A 56 -2.57 3.87 -7.11
CA ARG A 56 -2.48 5.06 -7.95
C ARG A 56 -2.08 6.25 -7.08
N ALA A 57 -0.87 6.77 -7.32
CA ALA A 57 -0.35 7.93 -6.62
C ALA A 57 0.67 8.61 -7.53
N GLU A 58 0.25 9.69 -8.19
CA GLU A 58 1.12 10.42 -9.12
C GLU A 58 2.29 11.07 -8.40
N THR A 59 2.08 11.52 -7.16
CA THR A 59 3.13 12.11 -6.34
C THR A 59 3.07 11.49 -4.95
N GLU A 60 4.11 11.74 -4.16
CA GLU A 60 4.14 11.27 -2.77
C GLU A 60 3.08 11.94 -1.90
N ASP A 61 2.59 13.10 -2.33
CA ASP A 61 1.55 13.83 -1.61
C ASP A 61 0.13 13.45 -2.05
N SER A 62 -0.01 12.56 -3.03
CA SER A 62 -1.32 12.11 -3.49
C SER A 62 -2.08 11.44 -2.35
N MET A 63 -3.36 11.80 -2.22
CA MET A 63 -4.19 11.26 -1.15
C MET A 63 -4.62 9.84 -1.47
N VAL A 64 -4.58 8.98 -0.46
CA VAL A 64 -5.08 7.61 -0.54
C VAL A 64 -6.24 7.49 0.43
N TYR A 65 -7.39 7.07 -0.06
CA TYR A 65 -8.63 7.04 0.71
C TYR A 65 -8.87 5.66 1.33
N PRO A 66 -9.66 5.59 2.41
CA PRO A 66 -9.86 4.33 3.14
C PRO A 66 -10.21 3.10 2.31
N PRO A 67 -11.09 3.17 1.29
CA PRO A 67 -11.37 1.99 0.48
C PRO A 67 -10.13 1.42 -0.20
N VAL A 68 -9.23 2.29 -0.66
CA VAL A 68 -7.97 1.87 -1.28
C VAL A 68 -7.03 1.31 -0.22
N ILE A 69 -6.94 1.96 0.94
CA ILE A 69 -6.10 1.48 2.04
C ILE A 69 -6.54 0.07 2.45
N LYS A 70 -7.84 -0.16 2.61
CA LYS A 70 -8.37 -1.48 2.95
C LYS A 70 -7.99 -2.52 1.91
N HIS A 71 -8.09 -2.18 0.63
CA HIS A 71 -7.73 -3.08 -0.45
C HIS A 71 -6.24 -3.45 -0.37
N VAL A 72 -5.38 -2.45 -0.19
CA VAL A 72 -3.94 -2.65 -0.06
C VAL A 72 -3.63 -3.61 1.09
N LEU A 73 -4.20 -3.36 2.26
CA LEU A 73 -3.96 -4.19 3.44
C LEU A 73 -4.45 -5.61 3.22
N ARG A 74 -5.60 -5.78 2.57
CA ARG A 74 -6.16 -7.10 2.29
C ARG A 74 -5.23 -7.91 1.38
N VAL A 75 -4.77 -7.29 0.28
CA VAL A 75 -3.89 -7.96 -0.67
C VAL A 75 -2.58 -8.35 -0.01
N LEU A 76 -2.03 -7.47 0.82
CA LEU A 76 -0.75 -7.71 1.49
C LEU A 76 -0.89 -8.60 2.73
N GLY A 77 -2.11 -8.91 3.15
CA GLY A 77 -2.34 -9.75 4.31
C GLY A 77 -2.02 -9.09 5.64
N ILE A 78 -2.22 -7.77 5.71
CA ILE A 78 -1.95 -6.97 6.90
C ILE A 78 -3.26 -6.61 7.56
N GLU A 79 -3.36 -6.79 8.87
CA GLU A 79 -4.54 -6.39 9.61
C GLU A 79 -4.56 -4.87 9.80
N ILE A 80 -5.77 -4.29 9.81
CA ILE A 80 -5.93 -2.85 10.01
C ILE A 80 -5.27 -2.41 11.31
N ARG A 81 -5.41 -3.21 12.37
CA ARG A 81 -4.78 -2.92 13.66
C ARG A 81 -3.26 -2.79 13.54
N GLN A 82 -2.62 -3.71 12.83
CA GLN A 82 -1.18 -3.66 12.62
C GLN A 82 -0.78 -2.36 11.91
N PHE A 83 -1.55 -2.00 10.89
CA PHE A 83 -1.29 -0.78 10.13
C PHE A 83 -1.42 0.47 11.01
N LEU A 84 -2.47 0.55 11.81
CA LEU A 84 -2.72 1.72 12.66
C LEU A 84 -1.67 1.88 13.75
N MET A 85 -1.07 0.79 14.19
CA MET A 85 -0.03 0.81 15.23
C MET A 85 1.38 0.93 14.67
N ALA A 86 1.53 0.93 13.38
CA ALA A 86 2.84 1.01 12.75
C ALA A 86 3.45 2.40 12.82
#